data_02f5f6205ddc8faa7059060fd67dfe84
#
_entry.id   02f5f6205ddc8faa7059060fd67dfe84
#
_cell.length_a   1.000
_cell.length_b   1.000
_cell.length_c   1.000
_cell.angle_alpha   90.00
_cell.angle_beta   90.00
_cell.angle_gamma   90.00
#
_symmetry.space_group_name_H-M   'P 1'
#
loop_
_entity.id
_entity.type
_entity.pdbx_description
1 polymer ?
#
loop_
_entity_poly.entity_id
_entity_poly.type
_entity_poly.pdbx_seq_one_letter_code
_entity_poly.pdbx_strand_id
1 'polypeptide(L)'
;MAWGGTALLRSLASMPFASPVPSAGRQAFQPIHVSDLCATVLWALESPDAPRCVVEPCGPEALSLRDVMARYRGWLGLRPAPVIGTPLPLVRLASRLGDIFGTGALTSTSLAQIEFGNASSPEAFTRATGIRPRAMADALMQEPAGPAELWQARLLLLRPLVRAALALLWLISGILGLFASEELARYVGPALAPWLAAGSGAWDILLAGLVAFSIRPRLAFWLQLLSVAGYTAALTVTEPALWLDLYGPVLKNIPILALILVHRVLEEER
;
A
#
# COMPACT_ATOMS: atom_id res chain seq x y z
N MET A 1 -12.20 -10.12 -3.23
CA MET A 1 -11.07 -9.16 -2.99
C MET A 1 -11.41 -8.29 -1.79
N ALA A 2 -10.42 -7.97 -0.94
CA ALA A 2 -10.64 -7.06 0.19
C ALA A 2 -10.24 -5.63 -0.22
N TRP A 3 -11.05 -4.63 0.15
CA TRP A 3 -10.83 -3.22 -0.14
C TRP A 3 -10.78 -2.41 1.16
N GLY A 4 -10.15 -1.25 1.13
CA GLY A 4 -10.15 -0.30 2.24
C GLY A 4 -9.58 -0.87 3.54
N GLY A 5 -10.29 -0.64 4.66
CA GLY A 5 -9.86 -1.05 5.99
C GLY A 5 -9.64 -2.56 6.16
N THR A 6 -10.46 -3.39 5.51
CA THR A 6 -10.30 -4.85 5.56
C THR A 6 -9.00 -5.31 4.89
N ALA A 7 -8.61 -4.71 3.78
CA ALA A 7 -7.35 -5.00 3.12
C ALA A 7 -6.16 -4.63 4.02
N LEU A 8 -6.21 -3.46 4.68
CA LEU A 8 -5.20 -3.04 5.64
C LEU A 8 -5.08 -4.02 6.81
N LEU A 9 -6.20 -4.44 7.42
CA LEU A 9 -6.20 -5.38 8.54
C LEU A 9 -5.58 -6.74 8.13
N ARG A 10 -5.96 -7.26 6.96
CA ARG A 10 -5.35 -8.49 6.41
C ARG A 10 -3.84 -8.32 6.19
N SER A 11 -3.41 -7.17 5.68
CA SER A 11 -2.00 -6.87 5.44
C SER A 11 -1.20 -6.79 6.74
N LEU A 12 -1.70 -6.07 7.74
CA LEU A 12 -1.06 -6.00 9.06
C LEU A 12 -1.03 -7.37 9.75
N ALA A 13 -2.08 -8.19 9.60
CA ALA A 13 -2.11 -9.56 10.09
C ALA A 13 -1.09 -10.47 9.37
N SER A 14 -0.71 -10.16 8.14
CA SER A 14 0.26 -10.93 7.35
C SER A 14 1.72 -10.65 7.68
N MET A 15 2.02 -9.67 8.52
CA MET A 15 3.40 -9.31 8.88
C MET A 15 4.13 -10.48 9.55
N PRO A 16 5.44 -10.68 9.29
CA PRO A 16 6.13 -11.92 9.65
C PRO A 16 6.29 -12.14 11.16
N PHE A 17 6.59 -11.10 11.93
CA PHE A 17 6.99 -11.24 13.32
C PHE A 17 5.92 -10.82 14.34
N ALA A 18 5.09 -9.84 13.98
CA ALA A 18 4.05 -9.29 14.84
C ALA A 18 2.97 -8.62 14.02
N SER A 19 1.77 -8.50 14.59
CA SER A 19 0.65 -7.75 13.99
C SER A 19 0.50 -6.42 14.73
N PRO A 20 0.92 -5.28 14.15
CA PRO A 20 0.77 -3.98 14.80
C PRO A 20 -0.69 -3.54 14.77
N VAL A 21 -1.14 -2.94 15.88
CA VAL A 21 -2.48 -2.36 16.02
C VAL A 21 -2.39 -1.00 16.70
N PRO A 22 -3.29 -0.05 16.41
CA PRO A 22 -3.34 1.22 17.13
C PRO A 22 -3.60 1.00 18.62
N SER A 23 -2.85 1.69 19.47
CA SER A 23 -2.96 1.59 20.93
C SER A 23 -2.85 0.13 21.42
N ALA A 24 -3.80 -0.31 22.24
CA ALA A 24 -3.83 -1.68 22.77
C ALA A 24 -4.65 -2.66 21.92
N GLY A 25 -5.28 -2.22 20.83
CA GLY A 25 -6.14 -3.05 19.98
C GLY A 25 -7.42 -3.54 20.67
N ARG A 26 -7.95 -2.78 21.64
CA ARG A 26 -9.16 -3.12 22.40
C ARG A 26 -10.43 -2.57 21.78
N GLN A 27 -10.32 -1.82 20.70
CA GLN A 27 -11.45 -1.24 19.97
C GLN A 27 -12.40 -2.35 19.54
N ALA A 28 -13.70 -2.11 19.72
CA ALA A 28 -14.73 -3.06 19.34
C ALA A 28 -15.02 -2.98 17.82
N PHE A 29 -15.03 -4.13 17.19
CA PHE A 29 -15.39 -4.32 15.80
C PHE A 29 -16.49 -5.37 15.68
N GLN A 30 -17.46 -5.10 14.83
CA GLN A 30 -18.49 -6.08 14.46
C GLN A 30 -18.47 -6.29 12.94
N PRO A 31 -17.54 -7.12 12.43
CA PRO A 31 -17.44 -7.38 11.00
C PRO A 31 -18.71 -8.02 10.47
N ILE A 32 -19.25 -7.46 9.39
CA ILE A 32 -20.35 -8.07 8.63
C ILE A 32 -19.80 -8.64 7.32
N HIS A 33 -20.30 -9.79 6.90
CA HIS A 33 -19.92 -10.36 5.62
C HIS A 33 -20.56 -9.59 4.46
N VAL A 34 -19.83 -9.44 3.35
CA VAL A 34 -20.28 -8.65 2.20
C VAL A 34 -21.63 -9.13 1.63
N SER A 35 -21.89 -10.44 1.59
CA SER A 35 -23.17 -10.96 1.11
C SER A 35 -24.33 -10.62 2.04
N ASP A 36 -24.11 -10.53 3.35
CA ASP A 36 -25.13 -10.13 4.31
C ASP A 36 -25.39 -8.62 4.21
N LEU A 37 -24.36 -7.83 3.88
CA LEU A 37 -24.52 -6.42 3.55
C LEU A 37 -25.28 -6.24 2.23
N CYS A 38 -24.98 -7.01 1.20
CA CYS A 38 -25.73 -7.00 -0.06
C CYS A 38 -27.20 -7.39 0.16
N ALA A 39 -27.47 -8.42 0.98
CA ALA A 39 -28.84 -8.80 1.35
C ALA A 39 -29.57 -7.65 2.05
N THR A 40 -28.86 -6.87 2.89
CA THR A 40 -29.45 -5.68 3.54
C THR A 40 -29.83 -4.60 2.52
N VAL A 41 -28.97 -4.36 1.53
CA VAL A 41 -29.26 -3.41 0.45
C VAL A 41 -30.45 -3.86 -0.38
N LEU A 42 -30.50 -5.16 -0.75
CA LEU A 42 -31.66 -5.73 -1.47
C LEU A 42 -32.94 -5.61 -0.66
N TRP A 43 -32.90 -5.94 0.62
CA TRP A 43 -34.03 -5.73 1.52
C TRP A 43 -34.52 -4.28 1.51
N ALA A 44 -33.61 -3.30 1.58
CA ALA A 44 -33.96 -1.88 1.57
C ALA A 44 -34.59 -1.42 0.23
N LEU A 45 -34.21 -2.04 -0.88
CA LEU A 45 -34.71 -1.72 -2.22
C LEU A 45 -36.05 -2.41 -2.54
N GLU A 46 -36.24 -3.63 -2.06
CA GLU A 46 -37.39 -4.49 -2.41
C GLU A 46 -38.54 -4.39 -1.41
N SER A 47 -38.31 -3.94 -0.19
CA SER A 47 -39.35 -3.82 0.82
C SER A 47 -40.27 -2.63 0.54
N PRO A 48 -41.53 -2.82 0.20
CA PRO A 48 -42.49 -1.73 -0.06
C PRO A 48 -42.69 -0.82 1.15
N ASP A 49 -42.56 -1.41 2.34
CA ASP A 49 -42.74 -0.79 3.63
C ASP A 49 -41.39 -0.55 4.34
N ALA A 50 -40.27 -0.52 3.61
CA ALA A 50 -38.99 -0.21 4.22
C ALA A 50 -39.14 1.12 5.00
N PRO A 51 -39.20 1.06 6.33
CA PRO A 51 -39.46 2.26 7.11
C PRO A 51 -38.33 3.26 6.84
N ARG A 52 -38.64 4.54 6.83
CA ARG A 52 -37.62 5.61 6.80
C ARG A 52 -36.82 5.56 8.12
N CYS A 53 -36.03 4.53 8.31
CA CYS A 53 -35.24 4.29 9.50
C CYS A 53 -33.78 4.14 9.12
N VAL A 54 -32.91 4.45 10.07
CA VAL A 54 -31.48 4.12 9.97
C VAL A 54 -31.30 2.70 10.43
N VAL A 55 -30.74 1.85 9.58
CA VAL A 55 -30.36 0.49 9.90
C VAL A 55 -28.83 0.43 9.96
N GLU A 56 -28.30 -0.16 11.02
CA GLU A 56 -26.87 -0.32 11.22
C GLU A 56 -26.46 -1.78 11.00
N PRO A 57 -26.01 -2.17 9.79
CA PRO A 57 -25.62 -3.53 9.50
C PRO A 57 -24.37 -3.92 10.31
N CYS A 58 -24.47 -4.94 11.12
CA CYS A 58 -23.37 -5.39 11.97
C CYS A 58 -23.34 -6.93 12.05
N GLY A 59 -22.17 -7.49 12.35
CA GLY A 59 -22.02 -8.93 12.62
C GLY A 59 -22.64 -9.33 13.95
N PRO A 60 -22.77 -10.64 14.23
CA PRO A 60 -23.45 -11.14 15.43
C PRO A 60 -22.61 -10.97 16.72
N GLU A 61 -21.31 -10.75 16.61
CA GLU A 61 -20.39 -10.69 17.75
C GLU A 61 -19.49 -9.44 17.69
N ALA A 62 -19.35 -8.75 18.81
CA ALA A 62 -18.37 -7.67 18.96
C ALA A 62 -17.01 -8.29 19.31
N LEU A 63 -16.04 -8.09 18.44
CA LEU A 63 -14.68 -8.59 18.58
C LEU A 63 -13.72 -7.46 18.90
N SER A 64 -12.67 -7.72 19.68
CA SER A 64 -11.58 -6.76 19.76
C SER A 64 -10.79 -6.73 18.46
N LEU A 65 -10.15 -5.60 18.13
CA LEU A 65 -9.25 -5.52 16.98
C LEU A 65 -8.16 -6.61 17.03
N ARG A 66 -7.71 -6.99 18.25
CA ARG A 66 -6.77 -8.10 18.44
C ARG A 66 -7.33 -9.43 17.95
N ASP A 67 -8.58 -9.72 18.30
CA ASP A 67 -9.23 -10.98 17.87
C ASP A 67 -9.44 -11.01 16.37
N VAL A 68 -9.84 -9.89 15.76
CA VAL A 68 -9.96 -9.75 14.30
C VAL A 68 -8.61 -10.02 13.63
N MET A 69 -7.52 -9.45 14.15
CA MET A 69 -6.18 -9.67 13.60
C MET A 69 -5.74 -11.13 13.74
N ALA A 70 -5.99 -11.76 14.88
CA ALA A 70 -5.67 -13.17 15.10
C ALA A 70 -6.45 -14.09 14.16
N ARG A 71 -7.76 -13.82 13.97
CA ARG A 71 -8.61 -14.58 13.04
C ARG A 71 -8.13 -14.43 11.59
N TYR A 72 -7.82 -13.22 11.11
CA TYR A 72 -7.24 -13.03 9.77
C TYR A 72 -5.90 -13.72 9.61
N ARG A 73 -5.05 -13.68 10.62
CA ARG A 73 -3.75 -14.36 10.57
C ARG A 73 -3.89 -15.87 10.45
N GLY A 74 -4.78 -16.48 11.25
CA GLY A 74 -5.11 -17.91 11.14
C GLY A 74 -5.70 -18.28 9.78
N TRP A 75 -6.64 -17.46 9.28
CA TRP A 75 -7.25 -17.62 7.98
C TRP A 75 -6.25 -17.58 6.82
N LEU A 76 -5.23 -16.70 6.90
CA LEU A 76 -4.13 -16.64 5.94
C LEU A 76 -3.14 -17.81 6.06
N GLY A 77 -3.39 -18.79 6.94
CA GLY A 77 -2.52 -19.95 7.14
C GLY A 77 -1.19 -19.64 7.83
N LEU A 78 -1.09 -18.49 8.53
CA LEU A 78 0.13 -18.06 9.18
C LEU A 78 0.18 -18.51 10.64
N ARG A 79 1.38 -18.82 11.12
CA ARG A 79 1.61 -19.14 12.54
C ARG A 79 1.17 -17.98 13.43
N PRO A 80 0.64 -18.25 14.64
CA PRO A 80 0.32 -17.21 15.61
C PRO A 80 1.52 -16.28 15.84
N ALA A 81 1.24 -14.98 15.94
CA ALA A 81 2.25 -13.96 16.26
C ALA A 81 1.67 -12.95 17.26
N PRO A 82 2.52 -12.31 18.07
CA PRO A 82 2.06 -11.33 19.03
C PRO A 82 1.40 -10.14 18.34
N VAL A 83 0.28 -9.69 18.91
CA VAL A 83 -0.34 -8.43 18.51
C VAL A 83 0.26 -7.31 19.35
N ILE A 84 0.97 -6.40 18.71
CA ILE A 84 1.73 -5.33 19.37
C ILE A 84 0.99 -4.01 19.23
N GLY A 85 0.74 -3.34 20.36
CA GLY A 85 0.17 -2.00 20.37
C GLY A 85 1.18 -0.97 19.83
N THR A 86 0.78 -0.22 18.83
CA THR A 86 1.59 0.87 18.28
C THR A 86 1.17 2.19 18.91
N PRO A 87 2.12 3.02 19.39
CA PRO A 87 1.81 4.33 19.95
C PRO A 87 1.01 5.19 18.96
N LEU A 88 -0.09 5.76 19.43
CA LEU A 88 -1.01 6.52 18.60
C LEU A 88 -0.38 7.68 17.81
N PRO A 89 0.58 8.44 18.36
CA PRO A 89 1.27 9.47 17.59
C PRO A 89 1.99 8.94 16.34
N LEU A 90 2.59 7.75 16.41
CA LEU A 90 3.24 7.13 15.26
C LEU A 90 2.22 6.70 14.20
N VAL A 91 1.08 6.14 14.63
CA VAL A 91 0.00 5.78 13.71
C VAL A 91 -0.58 7.01 13.04
N ARG A 92 -0.78 8.10 13.79
CA ARG A 92 -1.26 9.38 13.24
C ARG A 92 -0.28 9.99 12.24
N LEU A 93 1.02 9.92 12.52
CA LEU A 93 2.04 10.37 11.57
C LEU A 93 2.00 9.54 10.29
N ALA A 94 1.97 8.21 10.40
CA ALA A 94 1.87 7.31 9.26
C ALA A 94 0.59 7.53 8.43
N SER A 95 -0.55 7.79 9.10
CA SER A 95 -1.83 8.10 8.44
C SER A 95 -1.78 9.43 7.67
N ARG A 96 -1.15 10.48 8.23
CA ARG A 96 -0.95 11.76 7.53
C ARG A 96 -0.05 11.62 6.31
N LEU A 97 1.02 10.83 6.42
CA LEU A 97 1.86 10.50 5.27
C LEU A 97 1.04 9.72 4.22
N GLY A 98 0.18 8.80 4.66
CA GLY A 98 -0.75 8.10 3.79
C GLY A 98 -1.71 9.03 3.04
N ASP A 99 -2.20 10.09 3.69
CA ASP A 99 -3.06 11.10 3.05
C ASP A 99 -2.29 11.90 1.98
N ILE A 100 -1.02 12.27 2.26
CA ILE A 100 -0.19 13.05 1.33
C ILE A 100 0.21 12.22 0.10
N PHE A 101 0.64 10.98 0.32
CA PHE A 101 1.17 10.13 -0.75
C PHE A 101 0.12 9.23 -1.40
N GLY A 102 -1.15 9.32 -0.99
CA GLY A 102 -2.24 8.55 -1.58
C GLY A 102 -2.06 7.03 -1.45
N THR A 103 -1.56 6.55 -0.30
CA THR A 103 -1.28 5.12 -0.11
C THR A 103 -2.53 4.24 0.15
N GLY A 104 -3.73 4.83 0.03
CA GLY A 104 -5.02 4.17 -0.09
C GLY A 104 -5.61 3.57 1.19
N ALA A 105 -4.88 2.73 1.92
CA ALA A 105 -5.46 1.97 3.02
C ALA A 105 -5.21 2.58 4.41
N LEU A 106 -4.06 3.23 4.65
CA LEU A 106 -3.73 3.88 5.91
C LEU A 106 -3.89 5.40 5.77
N THR A 107 -5.07 5.90 6.09
CA THR A 107 -5.42 7.32 6.04
C THR A 107 -5.86 7.82 7.41
N SER A 108 -5.91 9.14 7.60
CA SER A 108 -6.46 9.75 8.81
C SER A 108 -7.93 9.38 9.03
N THR A 109 -8.71 9.26 7.96
CA THR A 109 -10.10 8.80 7.99
C THR A 109 -10.20 7.35 8.46
N SER A 110 -9.37 6.44 7.92
CA SER A 110 -9.34 5.04 8.34
C SER A 110 -8.96 4.90 9.82
N LEU A 111 -8.00 5.71 10.28
CA LEU A 111 -7.62 5.73 11.69
C LEU A 111 -8.76 6.23 12.59
N ALA A 112 -9.42 7.31 12.22
CA ALA A 112 -10.57 7.84 12.97
C ALA A 112 -11.70 6.80 13.08
N GLN A 113 -12.00 6.05 12.01
CA GLN A 113 -12.97 4.95 12.05
C GLN A 113 -12.54 3.83 13.01
N ILE A 114 -11.25 3.49 13.04
CA ILE A 114 -10.72 2.50 13.97
C ILE A 114 -10.81 3.00 15.43
N GLU A 115 -10.50 4.27 15.69
CA GLU A 115 -10.57 4.86 17.04
C GLU A 115 -12.01 4.97 17.55
N PHE A 116 -12.95 5.31 16.69
CA PHE A 116 -14.36 5.43 17.04
C PHE A 116 -15.00 4.08 17.39
N GLY A 117 -14.53 2.99 16.74
CA GLY A 117 -15.12 1.66 16.83
C GLY A 117 -16.35 1.53 15.93
N ASN A 118 -16.70 0.27 15.62
CA ASN A 118 -17.83 -0.09 14.75
C ASN A 118 -18.63 -1.21 15.42
N ALA A 119 -19.33 -0.89 16.49
CA ALA A 119 -20.20 -1.85 17.18
C ALA A 119 -21.64 -1.30 17.26
N SER A 120 -22.60 -2.16 16.97
CA SER A 120 -24.03 -1.87 17.02
C SER A 120 -24.80 -3.04 17.63
N SER A 121 -26.13 -3.01 17.64
CA SER A 121 -26.98 -4.08 18.15
C SER A 121 -27.39 -5.06 17.04
N PRO A 122 -26.86 -6.29 17.04
CA PRO A 122 -27.25 -7.31 16.06
C PRO A 122 -28.74 -7.73 16.20
N GLU A 123 -29.29 -7.62 17.42
CA GLU A 123 -30.71 -7.92 17.66
C GLU A 123 -31.60 -6.85 17.02
N ALA A 124 -31.24 -5.58 17.13
CA ALA A 124 -31.96 -4.48 16.49
C ALA A 124 -31.90 -4.60 14.96
N PHE A 125 -30.73 -4.93 14.42
CA PHE A 125 -30.54 -5.15 12.99
C PHE A 125 -31.39 -6.34 12.49
N THR A 126 -31.32 -7.50 13.16
CA THR A 126 -32.08 -8.70 12.77
C THR A 126 -33.58 -8.46 12.90
N ARG A 127 -34.04 -7.73 13.93
CA ARG A 127 -35.46 -7.42 14.12
C ARG A 127 -35.98 -6.51 13.03
N ALA A 128 -35.19 -5.52 12.58
CA ALA A 128 -35.59 -4.58 11.55
C ALA A 128 -35.61 -5.21 10.15
N THR A 129 -34.66 -6.08 9.83
CA THR A 129 -34.46 -6.59 8.47
C THR A 129 -34.84 -8.05 8.27
N GLY A 130 -34.98 -8.82 9.34
CA GLY A 130 -35.12 -10.30 9.28
C GLY A 130 -33.81 -11.03 8.93
N ILE A 131 -32.74 -10.31 8.62
CA ILE A 131 -31.46 -10.88 8.21
C ILE A 131 -30.67 -11.30 9.47
N ARG A 132 -30.18 -12.54 9.45
CA ARG A 132 -29.27 -13.06 10.48
C ARG A 132 -27.85 -13.07 9.93
N PRO A 133 -26.99 -12.11 10.31
CA PRO A 133 -25.64 -12.04 9.80
C PRO A 133 -24.82 -13.21 10.31
N ARG A 134 -23.94 -13.74 9.48
CA ARG A 134 -23.03 -14.84 9.84
C ARG A 134 -21.86 -14.34 10.71
N ALA A 135 -21.36 -15.21 11.58
CA ALA A 135 -20.18 -14.91 12.38
C ALA A 135 -18.93 -14.80 11.49
N MET A 136 -17.95 -14.00 11.92
CA MET A 136 -16.69 -13.85 11.19
C MET A 136 -15.97 -15.20 11.00
N ALA A 137 -16.01 -16.06 12.00
CA ALA A 137 -15.40 -17.40 11.92
C ALA A 137 -16.02 -18.25 10.82
N ASP A 138 -17.36 -18.28 10.73
CA ASP A 138 -18.08 -19.05 9.72
C ASP A 138 -17.84 -18.49 8.31
N ALA A 139 -17.82 -17.17 8.17
CA ALA A 139 -17.53 -16.51 6.91
C ALA A 139 -16.11 -16.84 6.40
N LEU A 140 -15.11 -16.82 7.28
CA LEU A 140 -13.74 -17.17 6.93
C LEU A 140 -13.55 -18.67 6.61
N MET A 141 -14.34 -19.55 7.23
CA MET A 141 -14.35 -20.99 6.90
C MET A 141 -15.02 -21.28 5.56
N GLN A 142 -16.05 -20.53 5.20
CA GLN A 142 -16.74 -20.67 3.91
C GLN A 142 -15.88 -20.19 2.73
N GLU A 143 -15.03 -19.21 2.96
CA GLU A 143 -14.12 -18.64 1.96
C GLU A 143 -12.66 -18.80 2.43
N PRO A 144 -12.07 -19.99 2.33
CA PRO A 144 -10.69 -20.21 2.78
C PRO A 144 -9.68 -19.39 1.96
N ALA A 145 -8.66 -18.86 2.63
CA ALA A 145 -7.61 -18.12 1.96
C ALA A 145 -6.70 -19.04 1.13
N GLY A 146 -6.41 -18.61 -0.07
CA GLY A 146 -5.39 -19.21 -0.92
C GLY A 146 -4.10 -18.37 -1.00
N PRO A 147 -3.14 -18.77 -1.84
CA PRO A 147 -1.92 -18.00 -2.07
C PRO A 147 -2.17 -16.57 -2.55
N ALA A 148 -3.25 -16.35 -3.31
CA ALA A 148 -3.60 -15.03 -3.85
C ALA A 148 -3.94 -14.04 -2.72
N GLU A 149 -4.72 -14.46 -1.72
CA GLU A 149 -5.08 -13.63 -0.56
C GLU A 149 -3.86 -13.27 0.27
N LEU A 150 -2.95 -14.22 0.46
CA LEU A 150 -1.70 -13.99 1.17
C LEU A 150 -0.77 -13.02 0.42
N TRP A 151 -0.67 -13.17 -0.90
CA TRP A 151 0.13 -12.27 -1.74
C TRP A 151 -0.47 -10.87 -1.75
N GLN A 152 -1.78 -10.74 -1.92
CA GLN A 152 -2.47 -9.44 -1.87
C GLN A 152 -2.22 -8.74 -0.52
N ALA A 153 -2.35 -9.48 0.58
CA ALA A 153 -2.12 -8.94 1.92
C ALA A 153 -0.68 -8.40 2.08
N ARG A 154 0.32 -9.12 1.60
CA ARG A 154 1.73 -8.73 1.70
C ARG A 154 2.11 -7.60 0.74
N LEU A 155 1.62 -7.66 -0.49
CA LEU A 155 1.93 -6.68 -1.54
C LEU A 155 1.38 -5.29 -1.21
N LEU A 156 0.25 -5.21 -0.50
CA LEU A 156 -0.31 -3.93 -0.09
C LEU A 156 0.66 -3.09 0.75
N LEU A 157 1.42 -3.73 1.65
CA LEU A 157 2.43 -3.04 2.46
C LEU A 157 3.73 -2.76 1.70
N LEU A 158 4.04 -3.58 0.70
CA LEU A 158 5.23 -3.38 -0.13
C LEU A 158 5.05 -2.24 -1.14
N ARG A 159 3.82 -1.97 -1.58
CA ARG A 159 3.52 -0.89 -2.53
C ARG A 159 4.11 0.47 -2.12
N PRO A 160 3.82 1.03 -0.94
CA PRO A 160 4.40 2.30 -0.52
C PRO A 160 5.92 2.23 -0.31
N LEU A 161 6.46 1.07 0.09
CA LEU A 161 7.90 0.88 0.26
C LEU A 161 8.64 0.93 -1.08
N VAL A 162 8.13 0.22 -2.10
CA VAL A 162 8.69 0.22 -3.46
C VAL A 162 8.63 1.61 -4.06
N ARG A 163 7.50 2.30 -3.92
CA ARG A 163 7.33 3.69 -4.36
C ARG A 163 8.34 4.62 -3.70
N ALA A 164 8.48 4.55 -2.37
CA ALA A 164 9.42 5.36 -1.64
C ALA A 164 10.87 5.08 -2.03
N ALA A 165 11.23 3.81 -2.22
CA ALA A 165 12.58 3.43 -2.65
C ALA A 165 12.93 4.00 -4.03
N LEU A 166 12.03 3.90 -5.00
CA LEU A 166 12.22 4.49 -6.34
C LEU A 166 12.25 6.02 -6.29
N ALA A 167 11.35 6.65 -5.53
CA ALA A 167 11.33 8.11 -5.40
C ALA A 167 12.62 8.63 -4.76
N LEU A 168 13.13 7.97 -3.71
CA LEU A 168 14.39 8.31 -3.07
C LEU A 168 15.58 8.09 -4.00
N LEU A 169 15.59 7.00 -4.76
CA LEU A 169 16.64 6.74 -5.75
C LEU A 169 16.73 7.89 -6.75
N TRP A 170 15.63 8.28 -7.37
CA TRP A 170 15.59 9.37 -8.33
C TRP A 170 15.92 10.74 -7.68
N LEU A 171 15.44 11.00 -6.47
CA LEU A 171 15.72 12.24 -5.76
C LEU A 171 17.21 12.39 -5.43
N ILE A 172 17.81 11.34 -4.87
CA ILE A 172 19.24 11.38 -4.49
C ILE A 172 20.10 11.44 -5.75
N SER A 173 19.79 10.65 -6.78
CA SER A 173 20.48 10.69 -8.07
C SER A 173 20.42 12.09 -8.67
N GLY A 174 19.23 12.72 -8.68
CA GLY A 174 19.05 14.06 -9.20
C GLY A 174 19.81 15.13 -8.43
N ILE A 175 19.78 15.08 -7.10
CA ILE A 175 20.55 16.01 -6.26
C ILE A 175 22.05 15.87 -6.54
N LEU A 176 22.57 14.64 -6.55
CA LEU A 176 23.98 14.39 -6.85
C LEU A 176 24.34 14.81 -8.28
N GLY A 177 23.44 14.57 -9.25
CA GLY A 177 23.61 14.95 -10.64
C GLY A 177 23.79 16.47 -10.83
N LEU A 178 23.08 17.30 -10.05
CA LEU A 178 23.24 18.77 -10.10
C LEU A 178 24.66 19.24 -9.77
N PHE A 179 25.42 18.47 -8.99
CA PHE A 179 26.80 18.79 -8.60
C PHE A 179 27.87 18.06 -9.41
N ALA A 180 27.45 17.23 -10.40
CA ALA A 180 28.37 16.37 -11.16
C ALA A 180 29.06 17.09 -12.36
N SER A 181 29.03 18.42 -12.43
CA SER A 181 29.54 19.16 -13.60
C SER A 181 31.03 18.93 -13.85
N GLU A 182 31.87 18.85 -12.80
CA GLU A 182 33.32 18.60 -12.94
C GLU A 182 33.61 17.19 -13.51
N GLU A 183 32.86 16.19 -13.09
CA GLU A 183 33.00 14.83 -13.63
C GLU A 183 32.52 14.75 -15.07
N LEU A 184 31.37 15.33 -15.39
CA LEU A 184 30.83 15.37 -16.75
C LEU A 184 31.77 16.12 -17.72
N ALA A 185 32.49 17.12 -17.24
CA ALA A 185 33.43 17.89 -18.07
C ALA A 185 34.50 17.02 -18.72
N ARG A 186 34.86 15.88 -18.12
CA ARG A 186 35.81 14.91 -18.68
C ARG A 186 35.30 14.24 -19.96
N TYR A 187 33.97 14.11 -20.10
CA TYR A 187 33.32 13.41 -21.22
C TYR A 187 32.82 14.35 -22.30
N VAL A 188 32.25 15.51 -21.91
CA VAL A 188 31.56 16.40 -22.83
C VAL A 188 32.21 17.79 -22.93
N GLY A 189 33.28 18.03 -22.16
CA GLY A 189 33.98 19.31 -22.10
C GLY A 189 33.33 20.32 -21.14
N PRO A 190 34.12 21.32 -20.70
CA PRO A 190 33.72 22.23 -19.61
C PRO A 190 32.58 23.19 -19.99
N ALA A 191 32.36 23.46 -21.28
CA ALA A 191 31.29 24.35 -21.73
C ALA A 191 29.91 23.71 -21.66
N LEU A 192 29.80 22.39 -21.90
CA LEU A 192 28.52 21.67 -21.98
C LEU A 192 28.15 20.99 -20.64
N ALA A 193 29.16 20.61 -19.85
CA ALA A 193 28.99 19.87 -18.62
C ALA A 193 28.04 20.51 -17.60
N PRO A 194 28.08 21.82 -17.30
CA PRO A 194 27.13 22.43 -16.34
C PRO A 194 25.67 22.32 -16.78
N TRP A 195 25.40 22.47 -18.07
CA TRP A 195 24.05 22.37 -18.63
C TRP A 195 23.53 20.95 -18.59
N LEU A 196 24.36 19.97 -18.88
CA LEU A 196 24.00 18.55 -18.79
C LEU A 196 23.80 18.11 -17.34
N ALA A 197 24.65 18.55 -16.41
CA ALA A 197 24.49 18.26 -14.99
C ALA A 197 23.17 18.85 -14.45
N ALA A 198 22.89 20.12 -14.75
CA ALA A 198 21.65 20.77 -14.34
C ALA A 198 20.42 20.08 -14.98
N GLY A 199 20.49 19.78 -16.28
CA GLY A 199 19.38 19.15 -17.01
C GLY A 199 19.07 17.73 -16.55
N SER A 200 20.09 16.87 -16.39
CA SER A 200 19.91 15.49 -15.92
C SER A 200 19.49 15.46 -14.45
N GLY A 201 20.08 16.29 -13.60
CA GLY A 201 19.69 16.38 -12.20
C GLY A 201 18.25 16.86 -12.03
N ALA A 202 17.84 17.90 -12.76
CA ALA A 202 16.44 18.37 -12.75
C ALA A 202 15.47 17.32 -13.28
N TRP A 203 15.86 16.55 -14.30
CA TRP A 203 15.08 15.46 -14.85
C TRP A 203 14.84 14.35 -13.81
N ASP A 204 15.88 13.93 -13.11
CA ASP A 204 15.79 12.89 -12.08
C ASP A 204 14.92 13.36 -10.90
N ILE A 205 15.03 14.63 -10.48
CA ILE A 205 14.15 15.23 -9.44
C ILE A 205 12.69 15.25 -9.93
N LEU A 206 12.44 15.57 -11.19
CA LEU A 206 11.10 15.50 -11.77
C LEU A 206 10.54 14.07 -11.71
N LEU A 207 11.34 13.07 -12.08
CA LEU A 207 10.95 11.65 -11.98
C LEU A 207 10.64 11.27 -10.53
N ALA A 208 11.46 11.71 -9.57
CA ALA A 208 11.19 11.50 -8.15
C ALA A 208 9.81 12.02 -7.73
N GLY A 209 9.45 13.23 -8.16
CA GLY A 209 8.13 13.82 -7.90
C GLY A 209 6.99 13.05 -8.55
N LEU A 210 7.13 12.67 -9.83
CA LEU A 210 6.12 11.87 -10.53
C LEU A 210 5.85 10.54 -9.83
N VAL A 211 6.91 9.88 -9.35
CA VAL A 211 6.81 8.60 -8.64
C VAL A 211 6.24 8.78 -7.24
N ALA A 212 6.76 9.73 -6.44
CA ALA A 212 6.36 9.94 -5.06
C ALA A 212 4.85 10.23 -4.94
N PHE A 213 4.32 11.08 -5.83
CA PHE A 213 2.92 11.50 -5.82
C PHE A 213 2.03 10.70 -6.78
N SER A 214 2.57 9.62 -7.38
CA SER A 214 1.83 8.77 -8.34
C SER A 214 1.17 9.57 -9.48
N ILE A 215 1.85 10.62 -9.96
CA ILE A 215 1.35 11.49 -11.04
C ILE A 215 1.53 10.76 -12.37
N ARG A 216 0.40 10.51 -13.08
CA ARG A 216 0.40 9.82 -14.38
C ARG A 216 1.27 8.53 -14.34
N PRO A 217 0.95 7.52 -13.52
CA PRO A 217 1.83 6.38 -13.24
C PRO A 217 2.28 5.62 -14.50
N ARG A 218 1.45 5.57 -15.56
CA ARG A 218 1.85 4.97 -16.85
C ARG A 218 2.97 5.75 -17.53
N LEU A 219 2.88 7.08 -17.53
CA LEU A 219 3.93 7.94 -18.11
C LEU A 219 5.20 7.84 -17.26
N ALA A 220 5.09 7.98 -15.93
CA ALA A 220 6.22 7.86 -15.02
C ALA A 220 6.97 6.52 -15.19
N PHE A 221 6.24 5.42 -15.38
CA PHE A 221 6.82 4.11 -15.68
C PHE A 221 7.73 4.14 -16.93
N TRP A 222 7.21 4.63 -18.07
CA TRP A 222 7.99 4.64 -19.29
C TRP A 222 9.18 5.59 -19.22
N LEU A 223 9.01 6.76 -18.58
CA LEU A 223 10.10 7.71 -18.40
C LEU A 223 11.22 7.12 -17.54
N GLN A 224 10.91 6.46 -16.41
CA GLN A 224 11.89 5.77 -15.58
C GLN A 224 12.63 4.67 -16.39
N LEU A 225 11.88 3.83 -17.10
CA LEU A 225 12.45 2.72 -17.87
C LEU A 225 13.42 3.23 -18.93
N LEU A 226 13.00 4.23 -19.70
CA LEU A 226 13.81 4.85 -20.76
C LEU A 226 15.05 5.58 -20.19
N SER A 227 14.90 6.25 -19.03
CA SER A 227 16.04 6.92 -18.38
C SER A 227 17.09 5.91 -17.91
N VAL A 228 16.68 4.85 -17.19
CA VAL A 228 17.64 3.81 -16.75
C VAL A 228 18.28 3.11 -17.96
N ALA A 229 17.51 2.77 -18.98
CA ALA A 229 18.04 2.16 -20.21
C ALA A 229 19.02 3.10 -20.92
N GLY A 230 18.69 4.40 -21.05
CA GLY A 230 19.54 5.40 -21.65
C GLY A 230 20.85 5.60 -20.91
N TYR A 231 20.79 5.77 -19.57
CA TYR A 231 22.00 5.87 -18.72
C TYR A 231 22.85 4.61 -18.80
N THR A 232 22.22 3.42 -18.78
CA THR A 232 22.93 2.15 -18.92
C THR A 232 23.63 2.04 -20.27
N ALA A 233 22.95 2.38 -21.37
CA ALA A 233 23.53 2.36 -22.69
C ALA A 233 24.70 3.35 -22.83
N ALA A 234 24.53 4.57 -22.35
CA ALA A 234 25.58 5.59 -22.38
C ALA A 234 26.82 5.12 -21.64
N LEU A 235 26.67 4.66 -20.37
CA LEU A 235 27.80 4.16 -19.55
C LEU A 235 28.43 2.89 -20.16
N THR A 236 27.65 2.03 -20.80
CA THR A 236 28.18 0.84 -21.47
C THR A 236 29.10 1.21 -22.64
N VAL A 237 28.78 2.29 -23.35
CA VAL A 237 29.58 2.77 -24.49
C VAL A 237 30.83 3.56 -24.02
N THR A 238 30.65 4.44 -23.01
CA THR A 238 31.72 5.33 -22.57
C THR A 238 32.69 4.64 -21.62
N GLU A 239 32.20 3.78 -20.72
CA GLU A 239 32.95 3.17 -19.64
C GLU A 239 32.55 1.68 -19.45
N PRO A 240 32.83 0.79 -20.41
CA PRO A 240 32.40 -0.61 -20.32
C PRO A 240 32.95 -1.37 -19.12
N ALA A 241 34.10 -0.90 -18.57
CA ALA A 241 34.70 -1.45 -17.36
C ALA A 241 33.79 -1.40 -16.12
N LEU A 242 32.84 -0.43 -16.08
CA LEU A 242 31.90 -0.28 -14.96
C LEU A 242 30.95 -1.47 -14.78
N TRP A 243 30.82 -2.35 -15.76
CA TRP A 243 30.08 -3.62 -15.61
C TRP A 243 30.76 -4.59 -14.64
N LEU A 244 32.09 -4.57 -14.60
CA LEU A 244 32.92 -5.46 -13.77
C LEU A 244 33.56 -4.74 -12.58
N ASP A 245 33.17 -3.48 -12.36
CA ASP A 245 33.62 -2.72 -11.20
C ASP A 245 33.17 -3.37 -9.89
N LEU A 246 34.01 -3.24 -8.85
CA LEU A 246 33.77 -3.82 -7.52
C LEU A 246 32.41 -3.46 -6.95
N TYR A 247 31.95 -2.25 -7.16
CA TYR A 247 30.66 -1.74 -6.66
C TYR A 247 29.50 -1.94 -7.65
N GLY A 248 29.76 -2.43 -8.87
CA GLY A 248 28.80 -2.76 -9.91
C GLY A 248 27.81 -1.62 -10.24
N PRO A 249 28.26 -0.41 -10.54
CA PRO A 249 27.36 0.74 -10.73
C PRO A 249 26.37 0.50 -11.88
N VAL A 250 26.80 -0.09 -12.99
CA VAL A 250 25.93 -0.43 -14.12
C VAL A 250 25.11 -1.70 -13.85
N LEU A 251 25.71 -2.69 -13.19
CA LEU A 251 25.04 -3.96 -12.85
C LEU A 251 23.79 -3.71 -11.96
N LYS A 252 23.83 -2.71 -11.09
CA LYS A 252 22.69 -2.34 -10.22
C LYS A 252 21.47 -1.82 -10.99
N ASN A 253 21.62 -1.44 -12.25
CA ASN A 253 20.48 -1.03 -13.08
C ASN A 253 19.54 -2.20 -13.38
N ILE A 254 20.02 -3.45 -13.40
CA ILE A 254 19.18 -4.63 -13.62
C ILE A 254 18.10 -4.77 -12.53
N PRO A 255 18.42 -4.84 -11.23
CA PRO A 255 17.39 -4.87 -10.18
C PRO A 255 16.54 -3.60 -10.13
N ILE A 256 17.06 -2.43 -10.51
CA ILE A 256 16.26 -1.21 -10.61
C ILE A 256 15.19 -1.34 -11.69
N LEU A 257 15.52 -1.85 -12.88
CA LEU A 257 14.55 -2.12 -13.94
C LEU A 257 13.48 -3.11 -13.48
N ALA A 258 13.87 -4.19 -12.80
CA ALA A 258 12.92 -5.15 -12.22
C ALA A 258 12.00 -4.48 -11.18
N LEU A 259 12.54 -3.59 -10.34
CA LEU A 259 11.76 -2.87 -9.34
C LEU A 259 10.75 -1.89 -9.97
N ILE A 260 11.13 -1.23 -11.08
CA ILE A 260 10.23 -0.36 -11.87
C ILE A 260 9.06 -1.19 -12.44
N LEU A 261 9.31 -2.39 -12.95
CA LEU A 261 8.28 -3.31 -13.44
C LEU A 261 7.33 -3.74 -12.30
N VAL A 262 7.88 -4.12 -11.16
CA VAL A 262 7.08 -4.48 -9.96
C VAL A 262 6.23 -3.30 -9.51
N HIS A 263 6.82 -2.09 -9.43
CA HIS A 263 6.10 -0.88 -9.08
C HIS A 263 4.92 -0.63 -10.03
N ARG A 264 5.13 -0.81 -11.34
CA ARG A 264 4.07 -0.63 -12.35
C ARG A 264 2.87 -1.56 -12.09
N VAL A 265 3.14 -2.83 -11.78
CA VAL A 265 2.08 -3.81 -11.48
C VAL A 265 1.35 -3.45 -10.18
N LEU A 266 2.09 -3.00 -9.15
CA LEU A 266 1.49 -2.60 -7.87
C LEU A 266 0.65 -1.31 -7.96
N GLU A 267 0.90 -0.45 -8.96
CA GLU A 267 0.12 0.78 -9.21
C GLU A 267 -1.12 0.55 -10.10
N GLU A 268 -1.30 -0.66 -10.66
CA GLU A 268 -2.51 -1.00 -11.41
C GLU A 268 -3.70 -1.19 -10.45
N GLU A 269 -4.50 -0.16 -10.31
CA GLU A 269 -5.83 -0.25 -9.68
C GLU A 269 -6.85 -0.65 -10.77
N ARG A 270 -7.59 -1.73 -10.51
CA ARG A 270 -8.74 -2.15 -11.32
C ARG A 270 -10.03 -1.80 -10.60
#